data_f2e00450c89ef95cd737fbe8fc32f930
#
_entry.id   f2e00450c89ef95cd737fbe8fc32f930
#
_cell.length_a   1.000
_cell.length_b   1.000
_cell.length_c   1.000
_cell.angle_alpha   90.00
_cell.angle_beta   90.00
_cell.angle_gamma   90.00
#
_symmetry.space_group_name_H-M   'P 1'
#
loop_
_entity.id
_entity.type
_entity.pdbx_description
1 polymer ?
#
loop_
_entity_poly.entity_id
_entity_poly.type
_entity_poly.pdbx_seq_one_letter_code
_entity_poly.pdbx_strand_id
1 'polypeptide(L)'
;AASHLIRLNQTDGGIILSASHNPGGPHEDFGVKFNMPNGGPAPEGVTEAMYERTTVISEYHIVESQDVDLSKVGRSDLAGMIVDVVDPVADYAALMETLFDFGAIRAMFAGGFRMRMDSMCAVTGPYATEILENRLGAAKGTVVNGTPLPDFGGMHPDPNPTWAKALMDE
;
A
#
# COMPACT_ATOMS: atom_id res chain seq x y z
N ALA A 1 -4.89 1.54 -3.27
CA ALA A 1 -4.96 0.08 -3.39
C ALA A 1 -5.95 -0.51 -2.39
N ALA A 2 -5.77 -0.38 -1.06
CA ALA A 2 -6.66 -1.00 -0.06
C ALA A 2 -8.15 -0.70 -0.30
N SER A 3 -8.52 0.56 -0.50
CA SER A 3 -9.90 0.96 -0.82
C SER A 3 -10.45 0.28 -2.08
N HIS A 4 -9.59 0.06 -3.08
CA HIS A 4 -9.98 -0.63 -4.30
C HIS A 4 -10.23 -2.12 -4.03
N LEU A 5 -9.34 -2.79 -3.30
CA LEU A 5 -9.49 -4.21 -2.95
C LEU A 5 -10.77 -4.47 -2.15
N ILE A 6 -11.11 -3.59 -1.19
CA ILE A 6 -12.35 -3.67 -0.41
C ILE A 6 -13.57 -3.65 -1.34
N ARG A 7 -13.62 -2.70 -2.28
CA ARG A 7 -14.75 -2.57 -3.22
C ARG A 7 -14.78 -3.69 -4.27
N LEU A 8 -13.61 -4.06 -4.80
CA LEU A 8 -13.48 -5.11 -5.81
C LEU A 8 -13.97 -6.45 -5.29
N ASN A 9 -13.59 -6.80 -4.07
CA ASN A 9 -13.95 -8.06 -3.44
C ASN A 9 -15.23 -7.98 -2.59
N GLN A 10 -15.88 -6.81 -2.52
CA GLN A 10 -17.11 -6.58 -1.76
C GLN A 10 -17.01 -7.05 -0.31
N THR A 11 -15.87 -6.76 0.32
CA THR A 11 -15.61 -7.16 1.72
C THR A 11 -16.35 -6.25 2.71
N ASP A 12 -16.55 -6.72 3.94
CA ASP A 12 -17.16 -5.97 5.03
C ASP A 12 -16.31 -4.79 5.52
N GLY A 13 -15.07 -4.71 5.07
CA GLY A 13 -14.12 -3.64 5.38
C GLY A 13 -12.68 -4.09 5.22
N GLY A 14 -11.76 -3.27 5.69
CA GLY A 14 -10.34 -3.58 5.64
C GLY A 14 -9.56 -3.00 6.82
N ILE A 15 -8.63 -3.78 7.33
CA ILE A 15 -7.66 -3.33 8.34
C ILE A 15 -6.36 -3.02 7.62
N ILE A 16 -5.81 -1.83 7.88
CA ILE A 16 -4.57 -1.35 7.28
C ILE A 16 -3.56 -1.07 8.40
N LEU A 17 -2.47 -1.81 8.40
CA LEU A 17 -1.38 -1.60 9.34
C LEU A 17 -0.41 -0.58 8.72
N SER A 18 -0.38 0.64 9.27
CA SER A 18 0.41 1.72 8.69
C SER A 18 0.65 2.85 9.69
N ALA A 19 1.89 3.19 9.92
CA ALA A 19 2.30 4.41 10.63
C ALA A 19 2.29 5.66 9.73
N SER A 20 1.71 5.60 8.52
CA SER A 20 1.69 6.68 7.53
C SER A 20 3.12 7.02 7.04
N HIS A 21 3.57 8.28 7.21
CA HIS A 21 4.89 8.78 6.87
C HIS A 21 5.84 8.83 8.08
N ASN A 22 5.39 8.35 9.23
CA ASN A 22 6.21 8.31 10.44
C ASN A 22 7.23 7.18 10.37
N PRO A 23 8.37 7.31 11.07
CA PRO A 23 9.34 6.23 11.14
C PRO A 23 8.71 4.93 11.66
N GLY A 24 9.05 3.82 11.04
CA GLY A 24 8.64 2.49 11.47
C GLY A 24 9.78 1.77 12.19
N GLY A 25 9.43 0.90 13.12
CA GLY A 25 10.39 0.10 13.86
C GLY A 25 9.91 -0.28 15.26
N PRO A 26 10.69 -1.06 16.02
CA PRO A 26 10.27 -1.57 17.32
C PRO A 26 10.00 -0.49 18.38
N HIS A 27 10.53 0.70 18.20
CA HIS A 27 10.44 1.83 19.15
C HIS A 27 9.75 3.05 18.54
N GLU A 28 9.20 2.90 17.33
CA GLU A 28 8.59 3.97 16.55
C GLU A 28 7.09 3.77 16.43
N ASP A 29 6.44 4.52 15.57
CA ASP A 29 4.99 4.54 15.45
C ASP A 29 4.43 3.26 14.80
N PHE A 30 3.28 2.82 15.31
CA PHE A 30 2.48 1.75 14.74
C PHE A 30 1.02 2.18 14.65
N GLY A 31 0.44 2.12 13.46
CA GLY A 31 -0.96 2.50 13.23
C GLY A 31 -1.82 1.34 12.78
N VAL A 32 -3.04 1.29 13.30
CA VAL A 32 -4.10 0.39 12.83
C VAL A 32 -5.25 1.25 12.33
N LYS A 33 -5.57 1.15 11.06
CA LYS A 33 -6.65 1.91 10.41
C LYS A 33 -7.72 0.95 9.95
N PHE A 34 -8.98 1.36 10.04
CA PHE A 34 -10.11 0.60 9.53
C PHE A 34 -10.79 1.36 8.40
N ASN A 35 -11.00 0.69 7.28
CA ASN A 35 -11.78 1.18 6.16
C ASN A 35 -13.11 0.43 6.08
N MET A 36 -14.18 1.18 5.81
CA MET A 36 -15.55 0.66 5.66
C MET A 36 -15.75 -0.11 4.35
N PRO A 37 -16.87 -0.82 4.17
CA PRO A 37 -17.18 -1.57 2.93
C PRO A 37 -17.14 -0.72 1.65
N ASN A 38 -17.39 0.58 1.75
CA ASN A 38 -17.26 1.50 0.62
C ASN A 38 -15.80 1.83 0.23
N GLY A 39 -14.83 1.29 0.98
CA GLY A 39 -13.40 1.53 0.80
C GLY A 39 -12.86 2.80 1.46
N GLY A 40 -13.74 3.65 2.00
CA GLY A 40 -13.34 4.89 2.70
C GLY A 40 -12.92 4.65 4.14
N PRO A 41 -12.17 5.59 4.75
CA PRO A 41 -11.83 5.53 6.17
C PRO A 41 -13.09 5.44 7.03
N ALA A 42 -13.00 4.72 8.15
CA ALA A 42 -14.10 4.66 9.11
C ALA A 42 -14.36 6.04 9.72
N PRO A 43 -15.63 6.42 9.88
CA PRO A 43 -16.00 7.61 10.67
C PRO A 43 -15.52 7.50 12.12
N GLU A 44 -15.29 8.65 12.77
CA GLU A 44 -14.78 8.71 14.13
C GLU A 44 -15.63 7.89 15.13
N GLY A 45 -16.96 8.00 15.06
CA GLY A 45 -17.83 7.21 15.94
C GLY A 45 -17.71 5.70 15.79
N VAL A 46 -17.28 5.20 14.61
CA VAL A 46 -16.98 3.77 14.42
C VAL A 46 -15.66 3.40 15.08
N THR A 47 -14.62 4.22 14.90
CA THR A 47 -13.30 3.98 15.51
C THR A 47 -13.33 4.14 17.01
N GLU A 48 -14.10 5.08 17.54
CA GLU A 48 -14.35 5.23 18.99
C GLU A 48 -15.03 4.00 19.57
N ALA A 49 -16.10 3.51 18.92
CA ALA A 49 -16.77 2.29 19.38
C ALA A 49 -15.85 1.05 19.35
N MET A 50 -14.95 0.96 18.36
CA MET A 50 -13.91 -0.08 18.35
C MET A 50 -12.94 0.09 19.50
N TYR A 51 -12.48 1.31 19.77
CA TYR A 51 -11.58 1.61 20.87
C TYR A 51 -12.21 1.26 22.23
N GLU A 52 -13.47 1.67 22.46
CA GLU A 52 -14.20 1.32 23.68
C GLU A 52 -14.24 -0.19 23.92
N ARG A 53 -14.39 -1.00 22.86
CA ARG A 53 -14.34 -2.46 22.97
C ARG A 53 -12.97 -2.95 23.46
N THR A 54 -11.88 -2.34 22.98
CA THR A 54 -10.54 -2.75 23.43
C THR A 54 -10.27 -2.46 24.90
N THR A 55 -10.97 -1.49 25.51
CA THR A 55 -10.81 -1.14 26.93
C THR A 55 -11.49 -2.12 27.89
N VAL A 56 -12.46 -2.90 27.39
CA VAL A 56 -13.26 -3.84 28.20
C VAL A 56 -13.00 -5.31 27.87
N ILE A 57 -12.23 -5.59 26.84
CA ILE A 57 -11.87 -6.96 26.46
C ILE A 57 -10.95 -7.56 27.52
N SER A 58 -11.27 -8.75 28.00
CA SER A 58 -10.48 -9.47 29.01
C SER A 58 -9.74 -10.67 28.47
N GLU A 59 -10.14 -11.14 27.28
CA GLU A 59 -9.52 -12.27 26.60
C GLU A 59 -9.67 -12.13 25.10
N TYR A 60 -8.80 -12.79 24.34
CA TYR A 60 -8.93 -12.98 22.89
C TYR A 60 -8.56 -14.42 22.54
N HIS A 61 -9.14 -14.91 21.46
CA HIS A 61 -8.87 -16.26 20.99
C HIS A 61 -7.84 -16.22 19.87
N ILE A 62 -6.91 -17.17 19.90
CA ILE A 62 -5.93 -17.39 18.85
C ILE A 62 -6.03 -18.80 18.34
N VAL A 63 -5.62 -19.01 17.09
CA VAL A 63 -5.45 -20.33 16.50
C VAL A 63 -3.96 -20.63 16.44
N GLU A 64 -3.56 -21.74 17.08
CA GLU A 64 -2.21 -22.26 16.93
C GLU A 64 -2.07 -22.94 15.57
N SER A 65 -1.43 -22.28 14.65
CA SER A 65 -1.16 -22.78 13.30
C SER A 65 0.13 -22.21 12.75
N GLN A 66 0.61 -22.75 11.65
CA GLN A 66 1.70 -22.12 10.90
C GLN A 66 1.21 -20.84 10.24
N ASP A 67 2.09 -19.84 10.16
CA ASP A 67 1.80 -18.60 9.48
C ASP A 67 1.56 -18.83 7.98
N VAL A 68 0.66 -18.01 7.41
CA VAL A 68 0.47 -17.98 5.97
C VAL A 68 1.63 -17.24 5.32
N ASP A 69 2.21 -17.84 4.28
CA ASP A 69 3.28 -17.20 3.50
C ASP A 69 2.72 -16.07 2.63
N LEU A 70 2.77 -14.85 3.13
CA LEU A 70 2.27 -13.66 2.44
C LEU A 70 3.10 -13.26 1.21
N SER A 71 4.25 -13.89 0.97
CA SER A 71 5.05 -13.65 -0.23
C SER A 71 4.53 -14.39 -1.48
N LYS A 72 3.62 -15.34 -1.28
CA LYS A 72 3.04 -16.15 -2.36
C LYS A 72 1.57 -15.82 -2.56
N VAL A 73 1.26 -15.28 -3.73
CA VAL A 73 -0.12 -15.09 -4.17
C VAL A 73 -0.81 -16.45 -4.29
N GLY A 74 -2.00 -16.57 -3.72
CA GLY A 74 -2.79 -17.80 -3.75
C GLY A 74 -3.67 -17.99 -2.53
N ARG A 75 -4.42 -19.08 -2.56
CA ARG A 75 -5.40 -19.44 -1.52
C ARG A 75 -4.83 -20.52 -0.60
N SER A 76 -5.04 -20.34 0.70
CA SER A 76 -4.73 -21.33 1.73
C SER A 76 -5.86 -21.45 2.73
N ASP A 77 -5.92 -22.59 3.43
CA ASP A 77 -6.81 -22.81 4.55
C ASP A 77 -6.02 -22.67 5.85
N LEU A 78 -6.52 -21.81 6.73
CA LEU A 78 -5.98 -21.59 8.06
C LEU A 78 -7.03 -22.03 9.09
N ALA A 79 -6.98 -23.28 9.50
CA ALA A 79 -7.91 -23.87 10.48
C ALA A 79 -9.40 -23.62 10.14
N GLY A 80 -9.77 -23.80 8.87
CA GLY A 80 -11.14 -23.60 8.36
C GLY A 80 -11.46 -22.19 7.90
N MET A 81 -10.54 -21.25 8.06
CA MET A 81 -10.63 -19.91 7.46
C MET A 81 -9.88 -19.87 6.14
N ILE A 82 -10.54 -19.43 5.09
CA ILE A 82 -9.87 -19.24 3.79
C ILE A 82 -9.10 -17.94 3.79
N VAL A 83 -7.81 -17.99 3.48
CA VAL A 83 -6.94 -16.85 3.30
C VAL A 83 -6.52 -16.75 1.84
N ASP A 84 -6.88 -15.65 1.18
CA ASP A 84 -6.44 -15.33 -0.17
C ASP A 84 -5.34 -14.24 -0.12
N VAL A 85 -4.11 -14.61 -0.47
CA VAL A 85 -3.03 -13.66 -0.69
C VAL A 85 -3.16 -13.14 -2.12
N VAL A 86 -3.37 -11.84 -2.29
CA VAL A 86 -3.63 -11.21 -3.59
C VAL A 86 -2.47 -10.31 -4.02
N ASP A 87 -2.31 -10.11 -5.34
CA ASP A 87 -1.44 -9.08 -5.89
C ASP A 87 -2.19 -7.73 -5.93
N PRO A 88 -1.89 -6.80 -5.01
CA PRO A 88 -2.60 -5.54 -4.96
C PRO A 88 -2.19 -4.56 -6.07
N VAL A 89 -1.07 -4.82 -6.75
CA VAL A 89 -0.50 -3.92 -7.77
C VAL A 89 -1.24 -4.07 -9.09
N ALA A 90 -1.46 -5.31 -9.55
CA ALA A 90 -2.09 -5.60 -10.84
C ALA A 90 -3.51 -5.03 -10.91
N ASP A 91 -4.33 -5.28 -9.89
CA ASP A 91 -5.71 -4.79 -9.81
C ASP A 91 -5.78 -3.26 -9.75
N TYR A 92 -4.88 -2.64 -8.96
CA TYR A 92 -4.81 -1.18 -8.88
C TYR A 92 -4.39 -0.55 -10.21
N ALA A 93 -3.39 -1.13 -10.88
CA ALA A 93 -2.94 -0.63 -12.17
C ALA A 93 -4.03 -0.77 -13.25
N ALA A 94 -4.80 -1.87 -13.23
CA ALA A 94 -5.95 -2.04 -14.11
C ALA A 94 -7.03 -0.97 -13.85
N LEU A 95 -7.31 -0.66 -12.59
CA LEU A 95 -8.22 0.45 -12.26
C LEU A 95 -7.71 1.78 -12.82
N MET A 96 -6.41 2.08 -12.69
CA MET A 96 -5.83 3.32 -13.22
C MET A 96 -6.01 3.44 -14.73
N GLU A 97 -5.91 2.35 -15.48
CA GLU A 97 -6.16 2.35 -16.93
C GLU A 97 -7.61 2.72 -17.31
N THR A 98 -8.56 2.51 -16.40
CA THR A 98 -9.96 2.93 -16.62
C THR A 98 -10.21 4.41 -16.28
N LEU A 99 -9.36 5.00 -15.44
CA LEU A 99 -9.54 6.36 -14.93
C LEU A 99 -8.73 7.41 -15.68
N PHE A 100 -7.63 7.00 -16.31
CA PHE A 100 -6.70 7.89 -16.99
C PHE A 100 -6.48 7.46 -18.44
N ASP A 101 -6.22 8.41 -19.32
CA ASP A 101 -5.86 8.12 -20.71
C ASP A 101 -4.40 7.67 -20.81
N PHE A 102 -4.19 6.37 -20.64
CA PHE A 102 -2.86 5.76 -20.76
C PHE A 102 -2.27 5.90 -22.15
N GLY A 103 -3.10 6.02 -23.20
CA GLY A 103 -2.64 6.26 -24.57
C GLY A 103 -1.96 7.62 -24.70
N ALA A 104 -2.60 8.68 -24.22
CA ALA A 104 -2.04 10.03 -24.22
C ALA A 104 -0.77 10.12 -23.35
N ILE A 105 -0.76 9.48 -22.17
CA ILE A 105 0.41 9.49 -21.29
C ILE A 105 1.60 8.75 -21.92
N ARG A 106 1.37 7.57 -22.54
CA ARG A 106 2.42 6.86 -23.31
C ARG A 106 3.01 7.72 -24.43
N ALA A 107 2.15 8.42 -25.16
CA ALA A 107 2.61 9.33 -26.20
C ALA A 107 3.47 10.47 -25.67
N MET A 108 3.14 10.98 -24.49
CA MET A 108 3.92 12.01 -23.79
C MET A 108 5.34 11.49 -23.43
N PHE A 109 5.45 10.29 -22.87
CA PHE A 109 6.74 9.67 -22.57
C PHE A 109 7.54 9.37 -23.84
N ALA A 110 6.89 8.83 -24.87
CA ALA A 110 7.51 8.59 -26.17
C ALA A 110 8.01 9.87 -26.85
N GLY A 111 7.34 11.00 -26.58
CA GLY A 111 7.75 12.35 -27.01
C GLY A 111 8.93 12.93 -26.23
N GLY A 112 9.49 12.21 -25.26
CA GLY A 112 10.70 12.62 -24.52
C GLY A 112 10.43 13.28 -23.18
N PHE A 113 9.20 13.25 -22.68
CA PHE A 113 8.93 13.72 -21.31
C PHE A 113 9.70 12.87 -20.31
N ARG A 114 10.31 13.52 -19.33
CA ARG A 114 11.08 12.90 -18.25
C ARG A 114 10.51 13.28 -16.90
N MET A 115 10.55 12.34 -15.98
CA MET A 115 10.23 12.54 -14.57
C MET A 115 11.06 11.60 -13.71
N ARG A 116 11.12 11.88 -12.44
CA ARG A 116 11.66 11.00 -11.41
C ARG A 116 10.63 10.86 -10.29
N MET A 117 10.47 9.65 -9.78
CA MET A 117 9.63 9.36 -8.62
C MET A 117 10.45 8.60 -7.60
N ASP A 118 10.65 9.18 -6.44
CA ASP A 118 11.26 8.50 -5.31
C ASP A 118 10.18 7.83 -4.45
N SER A 119 10.23 6.53 -4.35
CA SER A 119 9.30 5.75 -3.51
C SER A 119 9.78 5.59 -2.07
N MET A 120 10.97 6.12 -1.73
CA MET A 120 11.53 6.16 -0.37
C MET A 120 11.56 4.78 0.31
N CYS A 121 11.78 3.72 -0.45
CA CYS A 121 11.71 2.32 0.00
C CYS A 121 10.39 1.96 0.70
N ALA A 122 9.31 2.66 0.35
CA ALA A 122 7.97 2.46 0.89
C ALA A 122 7.08 1.67 -0.07
N VAL A 123 5.85 1.40 0.36
CA VAL A 123 4.89 0.53 -0.33
C VAL A 123 4.43 1.01 -1.70
N THR A 124 4.71 2.26 -2.07
CA THR A 124 4.35 2.83 -3.38
C THR A 124 5.24 2.34 -4.53
N GLY A 125 6.44 1.84 -4.23
CA GLY A 125 7.43 1.46 -5.23
C GLY A 125 6.95 0.46 -6.28
N PRO A 126 6.40 -0.70 -5.91
CA PRO A 126 5.87 -1.68 -6.86
C PRO A 126 4.78 -1.09 -7.77
N TYR A 127 3.89 -0.26 -7.23
CA TYR A 127 2.84 0.40 -8.02
C TYR A 127 3.41 1.40 -9.03
N ALA A 128 4.35 2.23 -8.57
CA ALA A 128 5.00 3.21 -9.43
C ALA A 128 5.77 2.53 -10.58
N THR A 129 6.53 1.49 -10.27
CA THR A 129 7.28 0.71 -11.26
C THR A 129 6.33 0.09 -12.29
N GLU A 130 5.27 -0.58 -11.83
CA GLU A 130 4.31 -1.22 -12.73
C GLU A 130 3.60 -0.20 -13.63
N ILE A 131 3.12 0.90 -13.06
CA ILE A 131 2.34 1.88 -13.80
C ILE A 131 3.23 2.73 -14.70
N LEU A 132 4.27 3.36 -14.15
CA LEU A 132 5.07 4.33 -14.90
C LEU A 132 6.00 3.66 -15.91
N GLU A 133 6.78 2.67 -15.46
CA GLU A 133 7.81 2.06 -16.30
C GLU A 133 7.26 0.95 -17.19
N ASN A 134 6.43 0.03 -16.63
CA ASN A 134 5.99 -1.13 -17.39
C ASN A 134 4.78 -0.82 -18.29
N ARG A 135 3.76 -0.10 -17.77
CA ARG A 135 2.54 0.17 -18.56
C ARG A 135 2.58 1.47 -19.33
N LEU A 136 3.14 2.52 -18.79
CA LEU A 136 3.17 3.84 -19.44
C LEU A 136 4.43 4.10 -20.27
N GLY A 137 5.46 3.26 -20.14
CA GLY A 137 6.67 3.35 -20.97
C GLY A 137 7.63 4.47 -20.57
N ALA A 138 7.57 4.95 -19.34
CA ALA A 138 8.62 5.79 -18.77
C ALA A 138 9.96 5.04 -18.81
N ALA A 139 11.07 5.77 -18.92
CA ALA A 139 12.39 5.17 -18.95
C ALA A 139 12.67 4.34 -17.70
N LYS A 140 13.37 3.22 -17.84
CA LYS A 140 13.84 2.44 -16.68
C LYS A 140 14.70 3.30 -15.77
N GLY A 141 14.47 3.21 -14.47
CA GLY A 141 15.09 4.08 -13.47
C GLY A 141 14.35 5.41 -13.23
N THR A 142 13.17 5.60 -13.85
CA THR A 142 12.25 6.68 -13.49
C THR A 142 11.82 6.57 -12.02
N VAL A 143 11.58 5.35 -11.55
CA VAL A 143 11.29 5.06 -10.15
C VAL A 143 12.58 4.70 -9.43
N VAL A 144 12.92 5.47 -8.41
CA VAL A 144 14.05 5.21 -7.52
C VAL A 144 13.55 4.77 -6.14
N ASN A 145 14.39 4.05 -5.40
CA ASN A 145 14.03 3.48 -4.09
C ASN A 145 12.70 2.70 -4.15
N GLY A 146 12.46 2.00 -5.27
CA GLY A 146 11.20 1.35 -5.59
C GLY A 146 10.97 0.01 -4.88
N THR A 147 11.94 -0.51 -4.14
CA THR A 147 11.79 -1.75 -3.37
C THR A 147 11.39 -1.41 -1.94
N PRO A 148 10.22 -1.87 -1.46
CA PRO A 148 9.83 -1.68 -0.07
C PRO A 148 10.80 -2.39 0.88
N LEU A 149 11.23 -1.69 1.91
CA LEU A 149 12.09 -2.22 2.96
C LEU A 149 11.43 -1.99 4.33
N PRO A 150 11.55 -2.92 5.29
CA PRO A 150 10.93 -2.79 6.61
C PRO A 150 11.37 -1.56 7.40
N ASP A 151 12.61 -1.12 7.17
CA ASP A 151 13.24 0.04 7.80
C ASP A 151 13.39 1.23 6.83
N PHE A 152 12.69 1.19 5.67
CA PHE A 152 12.81 2.18 4.61
C PHE A 152 14.25 2.42 4.11
N GLY A 153 15.13 1.41 4.28
CA GLY A 153 16.57 1.54 3.95
C GLY A 153 17.30 2.53 4.85
N GLY A 154 16.85 2.73 6.07
CA GLY A 154 17.39 3.70 7.03
C GLY A 154 17.00 5.15 6.73
N MET A 155 16.10 5.38 5.76
CA MET A 155 15.60 6.72 5.42
C MET A 155 14.38 7.09 6.25
N HIS A 156 14.15 8.40 6.41
CA HIS A 156 12.87 8.91 6.90
C HIS A 156 11.89 9.00 5.72
N PRO A 157 10.78 8.23 5.70
CA PRO A 157 9.93 8.10 4.52
C PRO A 157 8.88 9.22 4.38
N ASP A 158 9.24 10.42 4.76
CA ASP A 158 8.36 11.60 4.64
C ASP A 158 8.68 12.38 3.35
N PRO A 159 7.76 12.44 2.37
CA PRO A 159 7.99 13.05 1.06
C PRO A 159 7.94 14.58 1.12
N ASN A 160 8.76 15.19 1.94
CA ASN A 160 8.91 16.64 2.04
C ASN A 160 10.32 17.10 1.61
N PRO A 161 10.54 18.39 1.35
CA PRO A 161 11.83 18.90 0.87
C PRO A 161 13.02 18.60 1.77
N THR A 162 12.81 18.38 3.06
CA THR A 162 13.88 18.04 4.00
C THR A 162 14.43 16.64 3.76
N TRP A 163 13.51 15.67 3.62
CA TRP A 163 13.85 14.26 3.50
C TRP A 163 13.99 13.78 2.05
N ALA A 164 13.29 14.43 1.13
CA ALA A 164 13.39 14.17 -0.31
C ALA A 164 14.39 15.09 -1.02
N LYS A 165 15.36 15.68 -0.30
CA LYS A 165 16.29 16.68 -0.83
C LYS A 165 17.05 16.19 -2.06
N ALA A 166 17.51 14.94 -2.07
CA ALA A 166 18.25 14.38 -3.20
C ALA A 166 17.45 14.42 -4.50
N LEU A 167 16.14 14.18 -4.42
CA LEU A 167 15.24 14.27 -5.56
C LEU A 167 14.98 15.72 -6.00
N MET A 168 14.96 16.64 -5.04
CA MET A 168 14.71 18.06 -5.31
C MET A 168 15.92 18.77 -5.95
N ASP A 169 17.11 18.22 -5.78
CA ASP A 169 18.37 18.78 -6.29
C ASP A 169 18.67 18.25 -7.73
N GLU A 170 17.90 17.32 -8.31
CA GLU A 170 18.00 16.84 -9.69
C GLU A 170 17.28 17.75 -10.70
#